data_fdf001718667fd84d0d9830e394c2dda
#
_entry.id   fdf001718667fd84d0d9830e394c2dda
#
_cell.length_a   1.000
_cell.length_b   1.000
_cell.length_c   1.000
_cell.angle_alpha   90.00
_cell.angle_beta   90.00
_cell.angle_gamma   90.00
#
_symmetry.space_group_name_H-M   'P 1'
#
loop_
_entity.id
_entity.type
_entity.pdbx_description
1 polymer ?
#
loop_
_entity_poly.entity_id
_entity_poly.type
_entity_poly.pdbx_seq_one_letter_code
_entity_poly.pdbx_strand_id
1 'polypeptide(L)'
;MRDERLVKLADMLVNYSVAVKPGDKVAIRGSTLAEPLMREIYIKVLQAGGFPLLNPTLPWAQEEFYRYASDEQLQYVHEPLKQIISTYDVLISLMASGNTRNLSRVDPAKMVLADKAGEEIM
;
A
#
# COMPACT_ATOMS: atom_id res chain seq x y z
N MET A 1 0.25 -17.20 -13.15
CA MET A 1 1.49 -17.71 -12.56
C MET A 1 2.11 -16.66 -11.64
N ARG A 2 2.56 -17.07 -10.49
CA ARG A 2 3.13 -16.15 -9.51
C ARG A 2 4.58 -15.83 -9.87
N ASP A 3 4.94 -14.56 -9.71
CA ASP A 3 6.31 -14.12 -9.93
C ASP A 3 7.10 -14.29 -8.64
N GLU A 4 8.13 -15.12 -8.68
CA GLU A 4 8.93 -15.40 -7.49
C GLU A 4 9.63 -14.17 -6.92
N ARG A 5 9.95 -13.20 -7.77
CA ARG A 5 10.58 -11.97 -7.27
C ARG A 5 9.61 -11.20 -6.39
N LEU A 6 8.34 -11.19 -6.76
CA LEU A 6 7.31 -10.52 -5.96
C LEU A 6 7.05 -11.27 -4.67
N VAL A 7 7.08 -12.60 -4.71
CA VAL A 7 6.93 -13.40 -3.50
C VAL A 7 8.05 -13.10 -2.52
N LYS A 8 9.28 -13.07 -3.02
CA LYS A 8 10.44 -12.79 -2.17
C LYS A 8 10.42 -11.37 -1.63
N LEU A 9 10.04 -10.41 -2.46
CA LEU A 9 9.94 -9.03 -2.02
C LEU A 9 8.88 -8.88 -0.94
N ALA A 10 7.73 -9.52 -1.12
CA ALA A 10 6.67 -9.46 -0.13
C ALA A 10 7.12 -10.10 1.17
N ASP A 11 7.82 -11.23 1.09
CA ASP A 11 8.33 -11.89 2.28
C ASP A 11 9.29 -10.99 3.04
N MET A 12 10.22 -10.38 2.33
CA MET A 12 11.20 -9.49 2.96
C MET A 12 10.51 -8.30 3.59
N LEU A 13 9.54 -7.72 2.89
CA LEU A 13 8.84 -6.55 3.37
C LEU A 13 8.04 -6.86 4.64
N VAL A 14 7.24 -7.91 4.59
CA VAL A 14 6.31 -8.22 5.68
C VAL A 14 7.04 -8.77 6.90
N ASN A 15 8.01 -9.64 6.69
CA ASN A 15 8.63 -10.35 7.81
C ASN A 15 9.89 -9.66 8.35
N TYR A 16 10.51 -8.79 7.55
CA TYR A 16 11.76 -8.16 7.98
C TYR A 16 11.68 -6.65 8.02
N SER A 17 11.21 -6.00 6.93
CA SER A 17 11.21 -4.55 6.88
C SER A 17 10.25 -3.93 7.88
N VAL A 18 8.99 -4.37 7.87
CA VAL A 18 8.01 -3.85 8.83
C VAL A 18 7.75 -4.83 9.96
N ALA A 19 8.24 -6.05 9.84
CA ALA A 19 8.16 -7.07 10.90
C ALA A 19 6.74 -7.22 11.46
N VAL A 20 5.82 -7.60 10.59
CA VAL A 20 4.43 -7.82 11.00
C VAL A 20 4.36 -8.93 12.05
N LYS A 21 3.64 -8.67 13.12
CA LYS A 21 3.47 -9.62 14.22
C LYS A 21 2.03 -10.10 14.25
N PRO A 22 1.79 -11.27 14.87
CA PRO A 22 0.40 -11.72 15.06
C PRO A 22 -0.42 -10.65 15.75
N GLY A 23 -1.60 -10.38 15.20
CA GLY A 23 -2.49 -9.37 15.74
C GLY A 23 -2.31 -7.98 15.17
N ASP A 24 -1.24 -7.73 14.43
CA ASP A 24 -1.04 -6.42 13.81
C ASP A 24 -2.11 -6.15 12.75
N LYS A 25 -2.61 -4.93 12.76
CA LYS A 25 -3.52 -4.45 11.71
C LYS A 25 -2.68 -3.76 10.65
N VAL A 26 -2.79 -4.26 9.42
CA VAL A 26 -1.92 -3.83 8.33
C VAL A 26 -2.77 -3.29 7.19
N ALA A 27 -2.61 -2.02 6.85
CA ALA A 27 -3.30 -1.44 5.71
C ALA A 27 -2.37 -1.47 4.51
N ILE A 28 -2.88 -2.00 3.40
CA ILE A 28 -2.11 -2.14 2.16
C ILE A 28 -2.75 -1.24 1.12
N ARG A 29 -2.03 -0.21 0.70
CA ARG A 29 -2.53 0.78 -0.25
C ARG A 29 -1.72 0.72 -1.53
N GLY A 30 -2.39 1.00 -2.63
CA GLY A 30 -1.68 1.07 -3.89
C GLY A 30 -2.65 1.09 -5.06
N SER A 31 -2.12 1.45 -6.22
CA SER A 31 -2.87 1.42 -7.46
C SER A 31 -3.14 -0.02 -7.86
N THR A 32 -4.25 -0.24 -8.57
CA THR A 32 -4.55 -1.57 -9.11
C THR A 32 -3.47 -2.05 -10.05
N LEU A 33 -2.62 -1.16 -10.55
CA LEU A 33 -1.47 -1.55 -11.36
C LEU A 33 -0.47 -2.38 -10.57
N ALA A 34 -0.49 -2.26 -9.25
CA ALA A 34 0.42 -3.02 -8.38
C ALA A 34 -0.25 -4.27 -7.81
N GLU A 35 -1.36 -4.68 -8.39
CA GLU A 35 -2.13 -5.80 -7.86
C GLU A 35 -1.30 -7.07 -7.61
N PRO A 36 -0.44 -7.50 -8.53
CA PRO A 36 0.33 -8.73 -8.28
C PRO A 36 1.15 -8.68 -6.99
N LEU A 37 1.79 -7.55 -6.72
CA LEU A 37 2.56 -7.40 -5.50
C LEU A 37 1.65 -7.29 -4.28
N MET A 38 0.53 -6.56 -4.42
CA MET A 38 -0.42 -6.45 -3.32
C MET A 38 -0.93 -7.82 -2.89
N ARG A 39 -1.17 -8.70 -3.86
CA ARG A 39 -1.64 -10.04 -3.56
C ARG A 39 -0.61 -10.82 -2.73
N GLU A 40 0.65 -10.73 -3.09
CA GLU A 40 1.68 -11.45 -2.36
C GLU A 40 1.86 -10.88 -0.95
N ILE A 41 1.78 -9.57 -0.82
CA ILE A 41 1.86 -8.94 0.50
C ILE A 41 0.68 -9.36 1.37
N TYR A 42 -0.51 -9.37 0.80
CA TYR A 42 -1.71 -9.80 1.50
C TYR A 42 -1.55 -11.20 2.07
N ILE A 43 -1.05 -12.11 1.24
CA ILE A 43 -0.83 -13.50 1.66
C ILE A 43 0.19 -13.55 2.81
N LYS A 44 1.28 -12.83 2.67
CA LYS A 44 2.33 -12.84 3.69
C LYS A 44 1.85 -12.26 5.02
N VAL A 45 1.01 -11.23 4.97
CA VAL A 45 0.46 -10.66 6.20
C VAL A 45 -0.42 -11.69 6.91
N LEU A 46 -1.26 -12.39 6.15
CA LEU A 46 -2.09 -13.44 6.74
C LEU A 46 -1.22 -14.55 7.35
N GLN A 47 -0.17 -14.95 6.66
CA GLN A 47 0.72 -15.98 7.16
C GLN A 47 1.47 -15.55 8.42
N ALA A 48 1.69 -14.26 8.57
CA ALA A 48 2.34 -13.72 9.77
C ALA A 48 1.37 -13.52 10.93
N GLY A 49 0.08 -13.78 10.71
CA GLY A 49 -0.92 -13.61 11.75
C GLY A 49 -1.50 -12.22 11.85
N GLY A 50 -1.21 -11.36 10.88
CA GLY A 50 -1.76 -10.01 10.87
C GLY A 50 -3.14 -9.95 10.24
N PHE A 51 -3.75 -8.78 10.33
CA PHE A 51 -5.07 -8.52 9.76
C PHE A 51 -4.94 -7.52 8.63
N PRO A 52 -4.87 -7.99 7.37
CA PRO A 52 -4.67 -7.07 6.25
C PRO A 52 -5.95 -6.40 5.81
N LEU A 53 -5.85 -5.13 5.49
CA LEU A 53 -6.94 -4.36 4.89
C LEU A 53 -6.45 -3.81 3.57
N LEU A 54 -7.09 -4.21 2.48
CA LEU A 54 -6.74 -3.71 1.16
C LEU A 54 -7.44 -2.39 0.89
N ASN A 55 -6.69 -1.43 0.42
CA ASN A 55 -7.22 -0.13 0.03
C ASN A 55 -6.68 0.24 -1.34
N PRO A 56 -7.16 -0.45 -2.39
CA PRO A 56 -6.66 -0.18 -3.74
C PRO A 56 -7.23 1.10 -4.30
N THR A 57 -6.46 1.74 -5.17
CA THR A 57 -6.90 2.94 -5.86
C THR A 57 -6.89 2.69 -7.35
N LEU A 58 -7.81 3.34 -8.05
CA LEU A 58 -7.87 3.26 -9.49
C LEU A 58 -6.91 4.30 -10.09
N PRO A 59 -6.10 3.92 -11.08
CA PRO A 59 -5.06 4.82 -11.57
C PRO A 59 -5.56 6.18 -12.06
N TRP A 60 -6.74 6.19 -12.68
CA TRP A 60 -7.27 7.43 -13.23
C TRP A 60 -7.87 8.36 -12.17
N ALA A 61 -8.16 7.83 -10.98
CA ALA A 61 -8.90 8.61 -9.99
C ALA A 61 -8.13 9.83 -9.51
N GLN A 62 -6.84 9.69 -9.28
CA GLN A 62 -6.03 10.81 -8.82
C GLN A 62 -5.92 11.89 -9.88
N GLU A 63 -5.77 11.47 -11.14
CA GLU A 63 -5.70 12.44 -12.24
C GLU A 63 -6.98 13.23 -12.36
N GLU A 64 -8.11 12.56 -12.32
CA GLU A 64 -9.40 13.25 -12.40
C GLU A 64 -9.64 14.12 -11.18
N PHE A 65 -9.18 13.67 -10.02
CA PHE A 65 -9.31 14.45 -8.80
C PHE A 65 -8.59 15.80 -8.94
N TYR A 66 -7.35 15.76 -9.41
CA TYR A 66 -6.60 17.01 -9.59
C TYR A 66 -7.18 17.88 -10.69
N ARG A 67 -7.82 17.27 -11.69
CA ARG A 67 -8.40 18.03 -12.80
C ARG A 67 -9.67 18.76 -12.40
N TYR A 68 -10.49 18.17 -11.57
CA TYR A 68 -11.83 18.68 -11.29
C TYR A 68 -12.05 19.18 -9.87
N ALA A 69 -11.18 18.89 -8.96
CA ALA A 69 -11.42 19.24 -7.56
C ALA A 69 -11.24 20.74 -7.31
N SER A 70 -12.11 21.27 -6.46
CA SER A 70 -11.97 22.65 -5.97
C SER A 70 -10.88 22.71 -4.90
N ASP A 71 -10.50 23.93 -4.52
CA ASP A 71 -9.52 24.07 -3.45
C ASP A 71 -9.99 23.42 -2.15
N GLU A 72 -11.28 23.54 -1.87
CA GLU A 72 -11.84 22.93 -0.68
C GLU A 72 -11.75 21.41 -0.74
N GLN A 73 -12.03 20.84 -1.90
CA GLN A 73 -11.94 19.38 -2.06
C GLN A 73 -10.51 18.89 -1.99
N LEU A 74 -9.56 19.68 -2.48
CA LEU A 74 -8.15 19.29 -2.41
C LEU A 74 -7.65 19.23 -0.98
N GLN A 75 -8.22 20.01 -0.09
CA GLN A 75 -7.79 20.09 1.30
C GLN A 75 -8.57 19.15 2.22
N TYR A 76 -9.61 18.53 1.70
CA TYR A 76 -10.47 17.68 2.52
C TYR A 76 -9.75 16.38 2.88
N VAL A 77 -9.83 16.01 4.14
CA VAL A 77 -9.27 14.74 4.62
C VAL A 77 -10.42 13.83 5.02
N HIS A 78 -10.45 12.65 4.41
CA HIS A 78 -11.51 11.68 4.67
C HIS A 78 -11.35 11.05 6.04
N GLU A 79 -12.42 11.08 6.83
CA GLU A 79 -12.43 10.53 8.17
C GLU A 79 -11.97 9.06 8.23
N PRO A 80 -12.51 8.19 7.36
CA PRO A 80 -12.08 6.79 7.40
C PRO A 80 -10.58 6.62 7.22
N LEU A 81 -9.97 7.43 6.38
CA LEU A 81 -8.55 7.35 6.13
C LEU A 81 -7.75 7.78 7.36
N LYS A 82 -8.19 8.86 8.01
CA LYS A 82 -7.57 9.30 9.26
C LYS A 82 -7.64 8.20 10.31
N GLN A 83 -8.78 7.53 10.39
CA GLN A 83 -8.98 6.47 11.35
C GLN A 83 -8.02 5.31 11.10
N ILE A 84 -7.86 4.93 9.84
CA ILE A 84 -6.92 3.87 9.48
C ILE A 84 -5.51 4.28 9.89
N ILE A 85 -5.10 5.48 9.54
CA ILE A 85 -3.76 5.95 9.83
C ILE A 85 -3.49 5.96 11.34
N SER A 86 -4.48 6.35 12.14
CA SER A 86 -4.28 6.50 13.58
C SER A 86 -4.46 5.20 14.36
N THR A 87 -5.10 4.18 13.78
CA THR A 87 -5.40 2.96 14.53
C THR A 87 -4.68 1.72 14.02
N TYR A 88 -4.17 1.74 12.80
CA TYR A 88 -3.47 0.58 12.26
C TYR A 88 -2.01 0.58 12.67
N ASP A 89 -1.48 -0.63 12.85
CA ASP A 89 -0.11 -0.79 13.31
C ASP A 89 0.91 -0.59 12.21
N VAL A 90 0.55 -0.96 10.97
CA VAL A 90 1.46 -0.89 9.83
C VAL A 90 0.72 -0.36 8.62
N LEU A 91 1.38 0.53 7.87
CA LEU A 91 0.89 1.01 6.59
C LEU A 91 1.89 0.61 5.53
N ILE A 92 1.42 -0.08 4.49
CA ILE A 92 2.24 -0.43 3.35
C ILE A 92 1.65 0.26 2.13
N SER A 93 2.42 1.16 1.54
CA SER A 93 1.98 1.89 0.36
C SER A 93 2.81 1.49 -0.83
N LEU A 94 2.15 1.03 -1.88
CA LEU A 94 2.82 0.63 -3.11
C LEU A 94 2.73 1.79 -4.08
N MET A 95 3.87 2.41 -4.33
CA MET A 95 3.92 3.61 -5.15
C MET A 95 4.42 3.28 -6.55
N ALA A 96 3.52 3.37 -7.51
CA ALA A 96 3.90 3.29 -8.91
C ALA A 96 4.08 4.71 -9.39
N SER A 97 5.14 4.98 -10.11
CA SER A 97 5.32 6.32 -10.65
C SER A 97 4.21 6.60 -11.65
N GLY A 98 3.83 7.87 -11.76
CA GLY A 98 2.71 8.25 -12.60
C GLY A 98 2.85 7.89 -14.06
N ASN A 99 4.04 7.57 -14.50
CA ASN A 99 4.32 7.25 -15.87
C ASN A 99 4.48 5.76 -16.14
N THR A 100 4.16 4.93 -15.21
CA THR A 100 4.34 3.51 -15.42
C THR A 100 3.28 2.98 -16.35
N ARG A 101 3.66 2.78 -17.58
CA ARG A 101 2.80 2.13 -18.56
C ARG A 101 2.84 0.63 -18.40
N ASN A 102 3.92 0.14 -17.84
CA ASN A 102 4.17 -1.27 -17.79
C ASN A 102 4.92 -1.58 -16.50
N LEU A 103 4.21 -2.09 -15.53
CA LEU A 103 4.78 -2.38 -14.22
C LEU A 103 5.92 -3.40 -14.29
N SER A 104 5.94 -4.23 -15.32
CA SER A 104 6.98 -5.24 -15.42
C SER A 104 8.37 -4.62 -15.63
N ARG A 105 8.42 -3.35 -16.00
CA ARG A 105 9.69 -2.65 -16.20
C ARG A 105 10.11 -1.84 -15.00
N VAL A 106 9.27 -1.77 -14.00
CA VAL A 106 9.56 -1.00 -12.80
C VAL A 106 10.16 -1.92 -11.77
N ASP A 107 11.25 -1.50 -11.17
CA ASP A 107 11.86 -2.25 -10.07
C ASP A 107 10.83 -2.30 -8.93
N PRO A 108 10.36 -3.50 -8.57
CA PRO A 108 9.35 -3.60 -7.51
C PRO A 108 9.76 -2.92 -6.21
N ALA A 109 11.04 -2.92 -5.89
CA ALA A 109 11.50 -2.31 -4.65
C ALA A 109 11.25 -0.81 -4.63
N LYS A 110 11.17 -0.17 -5.79
CA LYS A 110 10.94 1.27 -5.88
C LYS A 110 9.46 1.62 -5.79
N MET A 111 8.59 0.62 -5.86
CA MET A 111 7.14 0.85 -5.79
C MET A 111 6.62 0.77 -4.36
N VAL A 112 7.48 0.44 -3.41
CA VAL A 112 7.04 0.15 -2.07
C VAL A 112 7.54 1.19 -1.08
N LEU A 113 6.62 1.69 -0.27
CA LEU A 113 6.95 2.50 0.90
C LEU A 113 6.20 1.87 2.06
N ALA A 114 6.93 1.43 3.07
CA ALA A 114 6.33 0.75 4.20
C ALA A 114 6.75 1.43 5.51
N ASP A 115 5.79 1.59 6.39
CA ASP A 115 6.01 2.32 7.62
C ASP A 115 5.14 1.82 8.73
N LYS A 116 5.53 2.09 9.97
CA LYS A 116 4.68 1.81 11.10
C LYS A 116 3.80 3.03 11.35
N ALA A 117 2.50 2.79 11.41
CA ALA A 117 1.53 3.87 11.45
C ALA A 117 1.76 4.85 12.60
N GLY A 118 2.03 4.34 13.77
CA GLY A 118 2.18 5.20 14.94
C GLY A 118 3.41 6.10 14.92
N GLU A 119 4.36 5.81 14.07
CA GLU A 119 5.59 6.59 13.99
C GLU A 119 5.49 7.77 13.05
N GLU A 120 4.62 7.68 12.06
CA GLU A 120 4.55 8.66 11.00
C GLU A 120 3.52 9.74 11.19
N ILE A 121 2.59 9.53 12.08
CA ILE A 121 1.49 10.45 12.26
C ILE A 121 1.80 11.37 13.41
N MET A 122 2.43 12.43 13.07
CA MET A 122 2.75 13.40 14.12
C MET A 122 2.60 14.80 13.63
#